data_e749c224b7ea6f402dbbd83defa4ce65
#
_entry.id   e749c224b7ea6f402dbbd83defa4ce65
#
_cell.length_a   1.000
_cell.length_b   1.000
_cell.length_c   1.000
_cell.angle_alpha   90.00
_cell.angle_beta   90.00
_cell.angle_gamma   90.00
#
_symmetry.space_group_name_H-M   'P 1'
#
loop_
_entity.id
_entity.type
_entity.pdbx_description
1 polymer ?
#
loop_
_entity_poly.entity_id
_entity_poly.type
_entity_poly.pdbx_seq_one_letter_code
_entity_poly.pdbx_strand_id
1 'polypeptide(L)'
;AAIEYCRDSRFKVSWTQPNSELIILNLKEESRDISPSKKVSEFTWTKDCHFNYSPLLEVGDFQVVRKNGGWDYEGERMVFIPANILTRLLYNTQSRTLNMGDEISQSVTFVGITDAEKSTFLCTVFSMANVIEQSERPIYILSDSEWIDKCQHLLGKFGFICPTEVSSINENGAVEFSFNHSPTLPFSVGALMAFWQRAHGKIAKMDIVFSEKQCFVKISSKLEYV
;
A
#
# COMPACT_ATOMS: atom_id res chain seq x y z
N ALA A 1 7.22 21.35 2.14
CA ALA A 1 7.59 21.17 0.72
C ALA A 1 6.69 21.98 -0.23
N ALA A 2 5.38 21.68 -0.40
CA ALA A 2 4.52 22.40 -1.35
C ALA A 2 4.44 23.91 -1.08
N ILE A 3 4.29 24.32 0.17
CA ILE A 3 4.24 25.73 0.58
C ILE A 3 5.58 26.41 0.32
N GLU A 4 6.69 25.76 0.64
CA GLU A 4 8.04 26.24 0.39
C GLU A 4 8.28 26.45 -1.11
N TYR A 5 7.85 25.46 -1.93
CA TYR A 5 7.92 25.57 -3.38
C TYR A 5 7.13 26.76 -3.93
N CYS A 6 5.89 26.95 -3.45
CA CYS A 6 5.03 28.03 -3.93
C CYS A 6 5.49 29.45 -3.47
N ARG A 7 6.20 29.53 -2.36
CA ARG A 7 6.68 30.79 -1.76
C ARG A 7 8.16 31.07 -2.01
N ASP A 8 8.88 30.10 -2.54
CA ASP A 8 10.35 30.15 -2.68
C ASP A 8 11.07 30.55 -1.39
N SER A 9 10.53 30.08 -0.28
CA SER A 9 11.00 30.38 1.08
C SER A 9 10.92 29.15 1.96
N ARG A 10 11.88 28.99 2.87
CA ARG A 10 11.86 27.90 3.85
C ARG A 10 10.94 28.22 5.01
N PHE A 11 10.23 27.21 5.48
CA PHE A 11 9.35 27.32 6.64
C PHE A 11 9.68 26.29 7.71
N LYS A 12 9.76 26.75 8.96
CA LYS A 12 9.65 25.88 10.12
C LYS A 12 8.18 25.58 10.35
N VAL A 13 7.84 24.31 10.37
CA VAL A 13 6.47 23.83 10.56
C VAL A 13 6.34 23.27 11.96
N SER A 14 5.38 23.77 12.73
CA SER A 14 4.89 23.13 13.94
C SER A 14 3.39 22.85 13.78
N TRP A 15 2.88 21.88 14.52
CA TRP A 15 1.47 21.54 14.45
C TRP A 15 0.91 21.24 15.82
N THR A 16 -0.38 21.47 15.94
CA THR A 16 -1.17 21.10 17.12
C THR A 16 -2.47 20.44 16.66
N GLN A 17 -2.95 19.48 17.42
CA GLN A 17 -4.21 18.79 17.17
C GLN A 17 -5.13 18.98 18.39
N PRO A 18 -5.97 20.02 18.39
CA PRO A 18 -6.88 20.30 19.51
C PRO A 18 -7.95 19.23 19.70
N ASN A 19 -8.37 18.56 18.64
CA ASN A 19 -9.33 17.46 18.64
C ASN A 19 -9.10 16.54 17.46
N SER A 20 -9.87 15.45 17.34
CA SER A 20 -9.73 14.46 16.26
C SER A 20 -9.98 14.99 14.84
N GLU A 21 -10.67 16.12 14.71
CA GLU A 21 -11.10 16.66 13.40
C GLU A 21 -10.25 17.84 12.92
N LEU A 22 -9.43 18.44 13.81
CA LEU A 22 -8.70 19.67 13.52
C LEU A 22 -7.21 19.52 13.76
N ILE A 23 -6.42 19.75 12.70
CA ILE A 23 -4.98 19.92 12.78
C ILE A 23 -4.64 21.35 12.38
N ILE A 24 -3.95 22.07 13.26
CA ILE A 24 -3.47 23.43 13.01
C ILE A 24 -1.99 23.38 12.66
N LEU A 25 -1.64 23.83 11.46
CA LEU A 25 -0.25 23.96 11.01
C LEU A 25 0.20 25.42 11.21
N ASN A 26 1.20 25.63 12.05
CA ASN A 26 1.84 26.92 12.22
C ASN A 26 3.12 26.97 11.37
N LEU A 27 3.17 27.93 10.48
CA LEU A 27 4.28 28.13 9.54
C LEU A 27 5.04 29.40 9.93
N LYS A 28 6.33 29.26 10.20
CA LYS A 28 7.23 30.37 10.44
C LYS A 28 8.30 30.38 9.36
N GLU A 29 8.39 31.47 8.61
CA GLU A 29 9.42 31.65 7.59
C GLU A 29 10.80 31.70 8.24
N GLU A 30 11.77 31.03 7.62
CA GLU A 30 13.18 31.03 8.03
C GLU A 30 14.02 31.64 6.92
N SER A 31 15.05 32.40 7.32
CA SER A 31 16.02 33.05 6.40
C SER A 31 17.03 32.09 5.76
N ARG A 32 16.85 30.78 5.94
CA ARG A 32 17.75 29.77 5.37
C ARG A 32 17.24 29.34 4.00
N ASP A 33 18.17 29.03 3.11
CA ASP A 33 17.84 28.47 1.80
C ASP A 33 17.11 27.14 1.92
N ILE A 34 16.21 26.88 0.97
CA ILE A 34 15.55 25.59 0.84
C ILE A 34 16.61 24.56 0.48
N SER A 35 16.85 23.62 1.39
CA SER A 35 17.77 22.53 1.09
C SER A 35 17.21 21.68 -0.05
N PRO A 36 18.01 21.32 -1.06
CA PRO A 36 17.56 20.45 -2.12
C PRO A 36 17.02 19.15 -1.51
N SER A 37 15.94 18.62 -2.09
CA SER A 37 15.37 17.37 -1.63
C SER A 37 16.42 16.25 -1.74
N LYS A 38 16.62 15.48 -0.66
CA LYS A 38 17.49 14.31 -0.73
C LYS A 38 16.95 13.36 -1.79
N LYS A 39 17.85 12.84 -2.64
CA LYS A 39 17.50 11.77 -3.57
C LYS A 39 17.07 10.56 -2.74
N VAL A 40 15.87 10.06 -2.99
CA VAL A 40 15.36 8.86 -2.34
C VAL A 40 15.85 7.67 -3.14
N SER A 41 16.44 6.67 -2.50
CA SER A 41 16.78 5.41 -3.16
C SER A 41 15.50 4.70 -3.57
N GLU A 42 15.50 4.11 -4.73
CA GLU A 42 14.39 3.30 -5.21
C GLU A 42 14.42 1.94 -4.52
N PHE A 43 13.25 1.46 -4.15
CA PHE A 43 13.07 0.07 -3.72
C PHE A 43 12.98 -0.84 -4.94
N THR A 44 13.26 -2.13 -4.75
CA THR A 44 13.13 -3.12 -5.82
C THR A 44 11.75 -3.08 -6.48
N TRP A 45 10.69 -2.89 -5.70
CA TRP A 45 9.31 -2.81 -6.21
C TRP A 45 8.90 -1.42 -6.75
N THR A 46 9.81 -0.43 -6.77
CA THR A 46 9.57 0.90 -7.36
C THR A 46 10.46 1.20 -8.55
N LYS A 47 11.38 0.28 -8.89
CA LYS A 47 12.23 0.42 -10.06
C LYS A 47 11.40 0.30 -11.33
N ASP A 48 11.75 1.10 -12.32
CA ASP A 48 11.13 1.07 -13.65
C ASP A 48 9.58 1.10 -13.63
N CYS A 49 9.00 1.63 -12.55
CA CYS A 49 7.57 1.86 -12.49
C CYS A 49 7.18 2.88 -13.56
N HIS A 50 6.92 2.40 -14.76
CA HIS A 50 6.15 3.16 -15.71
C HIS A 50 4.72 3.20 -15.16
N PHE A 51 4.27 4.39 -14.76
CA PHE A 51 2.88 4.63 -14.37
C PHE A 51 1.95 4.48 -15.59
N ASN A 52 1.93 3.30 -16.17
CA ASN A 52 0.89 2.92 -17.08
C ASN A 52 -0.34 2.65 -16.22
N TYR A 53 -1.00 3.74 -15.80
CA TYR A 53 -2.39 3.65 -15.44
C TYR A 53 -3.14 3.19 -16.68
N SER A 54 -3.26 1.88 -16.84
CA SER A 54 -4.34 1.37 -17.65
C SER A 54 -5.61 1.76 -16.89
N PRO A 55 -6.46 2.61 -17.44
CA PRO A 55 -7.75 2.92 -16.84
C PRO A 55 -8.64 1.68 -17.00
N LEU A 56 -8.45 0.68 -16.15
CA LEU A 56 -9.35 -0.47 -16.01
C LEU A 56 -10.66 -0.04 -15.31
N LEU A 57 -10.71 1.18 -14.80
CA LEU A 57 -11.93 1.80 -14.31
C LEU A 57 -12.43 2.72 -15.42
N GLU A 58 -13.63 2.48 -15.90
CA GLU A 58 -14.40 3.52 -16.54
C GLU A 58 -14.50 4.68 -15.56
N VAL A 59 -13.83 5.78 -15.87
CA VAL A 59 -13.73 6.99 -15.03
C VAL A 59 -15.11 7.52 -14.62
N GLY A 60 -16.19 7.03 -15.26
CA GLY A 60 -17.57 7.36 -14.94
C GLY A 60 -18.06 6.90 -13.56
N ASP A 61 -17.49 5.81 -13.01
CA ASP A 61 -17.98 5.23 -11.76
C ASP A 61 -17.32 5.82 -10.51
N PHE A 62 -16.25 6.58 -10.66
CA PHE A 62 -15.54 7.20 -9.55
C PHE A 62 -15.81 8.70 -9.51
N GLN A 63 -16.93 9.08 -8.92
CA GLN A 63 -17.31 10.49 -8.77
C GLN A 63 -16.83 11.03 -7.42
N VAL A 64 -15.73 11.79 -7.47
CA VAL A 64 -15.25 12.56 -6.32
C VAL A 64 -15.86 13.94 -6.36
N VAL A 65 -16.62 14.29 -5.34
CA VAL A 65 -17.31 15.57 -5.24
C VAL A 65 -16.51 16.54 -4.36
N ARG A 66 -16.29 17.75 -4.82
CA ARG A 66 -15.70 18.80 -3.98
C ARG A 66 -16.75 19.36 -3.02
N LYS A 67 -16.52 19.21 -1.72
CA LYS A 67 -17.31 19.81 -0.65
C LYS A 67 -16.50 20.85 0.12
N ASN A 68 -17.16 21.65 0.95
CA ASN A 68 -16.48 22.62 1.81
C ASN A 68 -15.42 21.92 2.69
N GLY A 69 -14.15 22.21 2.42
CA GLY A 69 -13.02 21.69 3.17
C GLY A 69 -12.35 20.43 2.61
N GLY A 70 -12.72 19.93 1.42
CA GLY A 70 -12.05 18.79 0.83
C GLY A 70 -12.78 18.11 -0.32
N TRP A 71 -12.40 16.87 -0.55
CA TRP A 71 -13.00 15.97 -1.52
C TRP A 71 -13.78 14.89 -0.79
N ASP A 72 -14.89 14.47 -1.35
CA ASP A 72 -15.80 13.46 -0.80
C ASP A 72 -16.07 12.39 -1.86
N TYR A 73 -16.08 11.16 -1.43
CA TYR A 73 -16.48 10.01 -2.22
C TYR A 73 -17.40 9.13 -1.37
N GLU A 74 -18.65 8.94 -1.82
CA GLU A 74 -19.68 8.15 -1.11
C GLU A 74 -19.92 8.59 0.36
N GLY A 75 -19.75 9.88 0.64
CA GLY A 75 -19.92 10.44 1.99
C GLY A 75 -18.64 10.43 2.83
N GLU A 76 -17.57 9.82 2.36
CA GLU A 76 -16.28 9.76 3.05
C GLU A 76 -15.32 10.83 2.55
N ARG A 77 -14.63 11.46 3.48
CA ARG A 77 -13.63 12.48 3.15
C ARG A 77 -12.39 11.86 2.51
N MET A 78 -12.04 12.36 1.34
CA MET A 78 -10.91 11.87 0.57
C MET A 78 -9.71 12.81 0.59
N VAL A 79 -8.51 12.23 0.51
CA VAL A 79 -7.24 12.95 0.36
C VAL A 79 -6.48 12.35 -0.81
N PHE A 80 -6.05 13.21 -1.74
CA PHE A 80 -5.16 12.79 -2.82
C PHE A 80 -3.71 12.79 -2.35
N ILE A 81 -3.08 11.61 -2.37
CA ILE A 81 -1.68 11.42 -1.97
C ILE A 81 -0.88 11.04 -3.22
N PRO A 82 0.07 11.86 -3.67
CA PRO A 82 0.98 11.48 -4.75
C PRO A 82 1.80 10.25 -4.38
N ALA A 83 1.95 9.31 -5.31
CA ALA A 83 2.64 8.03 -5.08
C ALA A 83 4.10 8.21 -4.60
N ASN A 84 4.80 9.27 -5.03
CA ASN A 84 6.14 9.58 -4.56
C ASN A 84 6.22 9.94 -3.07
N ILE A 85 5.13 10.42 -2.47
CA ILE A 85 5.05 10.64 -1.01
C ILE A 85 5.07 9.30 -0.28
N LEU A 86 4.40 8.28 -0.79
CA LEU A 86 4.43 6.93 -0.24
C LEU A 86 5.84 6.35 -0.28
N THR A 87 6.52 6.45 -1.43
CA THR A 87 7.92 6.02 -1.56
C THR A 87 8.83 6.71 -0.54
N ARG A 88 8.68 8.02 -0.37
CA ARG A 88 9.45 8.79 0.64
C ARG A 88 9.12 8.40 2.07
N LEU A 89 7.86 8.11 2.37
CA LEU A 89 7.42 7.62 3.66
C LEU A 89 8.11 6.28 3.97
N LEU A 90 8.01 5.33 3.05
CA LEU A 90 8.63 4.00 3.19
C LEU A 90 10.16 4.11 3.33
N TYR A 91 10.81 4.97 2.55
CA TYR A 91 12.25 5.21 2.68
C TYR A 91 12.65 5.76 4.07
N ASN A 92 11.86 6.69 4.61
CA ASN A 92 12.13 7.24 5.94
C ASN A 92 11.86 6.23 7.07
N THR A 93 10.98 5.24 6.84
CA THR A 93 10.74 4.16 7.82
C THR A 93 11.80 3.07 7.74
N GLN A 94 12.46 2.87 6.61
CA GLN A 94 13.51 1.87 6.42
C GLN A 94 14.68 2.03 7.39
N SER A 95 15.01 3.27 7.79
CA SER A 95 16.09 3.56 8.75
C SER A 95 15.70 3.25 10.21
N ARG A 96 14.44 2.92 10.48
CA ARG A 96 13.96 2.59 11.81
C ARG A 96 14.02 1.08 11.99
N THR A 97 14.57 0.63 13.12
CA THR A 97 14.55 -0.78 13.49
C THR A 97 13.11 -1.19 13.79
N LEU A 98 12.52 -1.96 12.90
CA LEU A 98 11.18 -2.52 13.08
C LEU A 98 11.37 -3.85 13.81
N ASN A 99 11.00 -3.89 15.09
CA ASN A 99 11.00 -5.13 15.85
C ASN A 99 9.70 -5.88 15.53
N MET A 100 9.75 -6.69 14.48
CA MET A 100 8.63 -7.57 14.12
C MET A 100 8.84 -8.91 14.84
N GLY A 101 7.80 -9.38 15.51
CA GLY A 101 7.88 -10.67 16.22
C GLY A 101 8.27 -11.82 15.30
N ASP A 102 8.97 -12.81 15.85
CA ASP A 102 9.49 -13.97 15.10
C ASP A 102 8.40 -14.74 14.35
N GLU A 103 7.19 -14.78 14.88
CA GLU A 103 6.04 -15.44 14.24
C GLU A 103 5.64 -14.81 12.90
N ILE A 104 5.78 -13.51 12.79
CA ILE A 104 5.50 -12.75 11.54
C ILE A 104 6.60 -13.05 10.53
N SER A 105 7.84 -12.98 10.94
CA SER A 105 9.00 -13.24 10.09
C SER A 105 8.99 -14.66 9.51
N GLN A 106 8.47 -15.65 10.24
CA GLN A 106 8.39 -17.04 9.81
C GLN A 106 7.23 -17.33 8.84
N SER A 107 6.24 -16.45 8.75
CA SER A 107 5.08 -16.63 7.87
C SER A 107 5.27 -16.07 6.47
N VAL A 108 6.39 -15.39 6.20
CA VAL A 108 6.65 -14.78 4.89
C VAL A 108 8.07 -15.08 4.42
N THR A 109 8.20 -15.63 3.21
CA THR A 109 9.48 -15.80 2.53
C THR A 109 9.67 -14.78 1.43
N PHE A 110 10.91 -14.39 1.17
CA PHE A 110 11.25 -13.43 0.13
C PHE A 110 12.41 -13.89 -0.73
N VAL A 111 12.29 -13.65 -2.02
CA VAL A 111 13.35 -13.79 -3.01
C VAL A 111 13.46 -12.49 -3.82
N GLY A 112 14.69 -12.03 -4.07
CA GLY A 112 14.94 -10.92 -4.98
C GLY A 112 14.96 -9.52 -4.36
N ILE A 113 14.89 -9.38 -3.03
CA ILE A 113 15.02 -8.10 -2.31
C ILE A 113 16.03 -8.19 -1.15
N THR A 114 16.53 -7.03 -0.72
CA THR A 114 17.48 -6.91 0.40
C THR A 114 16.79 -7.06 1.76
N ASP A 115 17.52 -7.37 2.81
CA ASP A 115 16.96 -7.51 4.17
C ASP A 115 16.38 -6.19 4.70
N ALA A 116 16.98 -5.05 4.34
CA ALA A 116 16.46 -3.74 4.69
C ALA A 116 15.10 -3.47 4.03
N GLU A 117 14.95 -3.90 2.77
CA GLU A 117 13.68 -3.80 2.03
C GLU A 117 12.62 -4.74 2.60
N LYS A 118 12.99 -5.99 2.98
CA LYS A 118 12.07 -6.96 3.59
C LYS A 118 11.36 -6.38 4.80
N SER A 119 12.11 -5.78 5.73
CA SER A 119 11.52 -5.20 6.94
C SER A 119 10.50 -4.11 6.62
N THR A 120 10.83 -3.21 5.68
CA THR A 120 9.92 -2.14 5.26
C THR A 120 8.67 -2.68 4.56
N PHE A 121 8.86 -3.66 3.67
CA PHE A 121 7.77 -4.32 2.95
C PHE A 121 6.81 -5.00 3.92
N LEU A 122 7.32 -5.85 4.82
CA LEU A 122 6.55 -6.57 5.81
C LEU A 122 5.77 -5.64 6.74
N CYS A 123 6.43 -4.61 7.27
CA CYS A 123 5.75 -3.63 8.12
C CYS A 123 4.55 -3.00 7.41
N THR A 124 4.70 -2.66 6.14
CA THR A 124 3.62 -2.07 5.35
C THR A 124 2.51 -3.08 5.08
N VAL A 125 2.86 -4.32 4.72
CA VAL A 125 1.91 -5.43 4.49
C VAL A 125 1.05 -5.65 5.74
N PHE A 126 1.67 -5.86 6.89
CA PHE A 126 0.92 -6.15 8.12
C PHE A 126 0.14 -4.95 8.65
N SER A 127 0.65 -3.73 8.46
CA SER A 127 -0.09 -2.51 8.81
C SER A 127 -1.36 -2.39 7.97
N MET A 128 -1.27 -2.63 6.66
CA MET A 128 -2.43 -2.58 5.76
C MET A 128 -3.41 -3.71 6.05
N ALA A 129 -2.91 -4.92 6.28
CA ALA A 129 -3.76 -6.04 6.65
C ALA A 129 -4.58 -5.74 7.93
N ASN A 130 -3.92 -5.19 8.96
CA ASN A 130 -4.60 -4.80 10.19
C ASN A 130 -5.69 -3.74 9.96
N VAL A 131 -5.45 -2.74 9.10
CA VAL A 131 -6.48 -1.75 8.73
C VAL A 131 -7.67 -2.41 8.06
N ILE A 132 -7.44 -3.34 7.13
CA ILE A 132 -8.52 -4.08 6.46
C ILE A 132 -9.28 -4.96 7.46
N GLU A 133 -8.59 -5.66 8.35
CA GLU A 133 -9.22 -6.50 9.37
C GLU A 133 -10.14 -5.71 10.31
N GLN A 134 -9.77 -4.47 10.65
CA GLN A 134 -10.61 -3.60 11.47
C GLN A 134 -11.90 -3.14 10.75
N SER A 135 -11.95 -3.20 9.42
CA SER A 135 -13.13 -2.78 8.66
C SER A 135 -14.32 -3.73 8.79
N GLU A 136 -14.11 -4.96 9.27
CA GLU A 136 -15.12 -6.03 9.48
C GLU A 136 -15.98 -6.36 8.25
N ARG A 137 -15.64 -5.86 7.06
CA ARG A 137 -16.42 -6.11 5.83
C ARG A 137 -16.23 -7.57 5.38
N PRO A 138 -17.31 -8.33 5.15
CA PRO A 138 -17.18 -9.69 4.67
C PRO A 138 -16.61 -9.73 3.24
N ILE A 139 -15.77 -10.73 2.99
CA ILE A 139 -15.17 -10.98 1.67
C ILE A 139 -15.58 -12.38 1.24
N TYR A 140 -16.23 -12.48 0.10
CA TYR A 140 -16.62 -13.74 -0.52
C TYR A 140 -15.92 -13.85 -1.87
N ILE A 141 -15.24 -14.96 -2.10
CA ILE A 141 -14.51 -15.27 -3.33
C ILE A 141 -14.90 -16.69 -3.75
N LEU A 142 -15.48 -16.84 -4.91
CA LEU A 142 -15.95 -18.11 -5.46
C LEU A 142 -15.14 -18.59 -6.67
N SER A 143 -14.37 -17.67 -7.29
CA SER A 143 -13.56 -17.97 -8.48
C SER A 143 -12.31 -17.07 -8.56
N ASP A 144 -11.34 -17.46 -9.39
CA ASP A 144 -10.11 -16.68 -9.59
C ASP A 144 -10.37 -15.30 -10.19
N SER A 145 -11.34 -15.18 -11.11
CA SER A 145 -11.72 -13.90 -11.69
C SER A 145 -12.25 -12.90 -10.65
N GLU A 146 -12.94 -13.38 -9.64
CA GLU A 146 -13.46 -12.53 -8.58
C GLU A 146 -12.35 -11.86 -7.74
N TRP A 147 -11.16 -12.45 -7.66
CA TRP A 147 -10.02 -11.80 -7.02
C TRP A 147 -9.65 -10.51 -7.73
N ILE A 148 -9.58 -10.53 -9.07
CA ILE A 148 -9.24 -9.33 -9.87
C ILE A 148 -10.33 -8.28 -9.69
N ASP A 149 -11.60 -8.65 -9.84
CA ASP A 149 -12.74 -7.73 -9.70
C ASP A 149 -12.79 -7.09 -8.30
N LYS A 150 -12.61 -7.89 -7.25
CA LYS A 150 -12.54 -7.38 -5.87
C LYS A 150 -11.36 -6.43 -5.66
N CYS A 151 -10.18 -6.77 -6.17
CA CYS A 151 -9.03 -5.89 -6.08
C CYS A 151 -9.26 -4.57 -6.81
N GLN A 152 -9.83 -4.59 -8.00
CA GLN A 152 -10.17 -3.39 -8.74
C GLN A 152 -11.18 -2.52 -7.98
N HIS A 153 -12.22 -3.13 -7.46
CA HIS A 153 -13.26 -2.41 -6.73
C HIS A 153 -12.80 -1.87 -5.37
N LEU A 154 -12.00 -2.62 -4.61
CA LEU A 154 -11.60 -2.28 -3.24
C LEU A 154 -10.27 -1.53 -3.16
N LEU A 155 -9.39 -1.67 -4.16
CA LEU A 155 -8.05 -1.12 -4.16
C LEU A 155 -7.80 -0.22 -5.38
N GLY A 156 -8.08 -0.72 -6.60
CA GLY A 156 -7.75 -0.04 -7.84
C GLY A 156 -8.38 1.33 -7.96
N LYS A 157 -9.64 1.48 -7.56
CA LYS A 157 -10.34 2.76 -7.55
C LYS A 157 -9.70 3.82 -6.64
N PHE A 158 -8.90 3.40 -5.67
CA PHE A 158 -8.14 4.29 -4.79
C PHE A 158 -6.68 4.47 -5.22
N GLY A 159 -6.29 3.96 -6.40
CA GLY A 159 -4.95 4.09 -6.96
C GLY A 159 -3.93 3.08 -6.43
N PHE A 160 -4.36 2.05 -5.73
CA PHE A 160 -3.49 0.92 -5.39
C PHE A 160 -3.32 -0.02 -6.58
N ILE A 161 -2.13 -0.62 -6.72
CA ILE A 161 -1.89 -1.61 -7.78
C ILE A 161 -2.78 -2.84 -7.58
N CYS A 162 -3.36 -3.33 -8.67
CA CYS A 162 -4.10 -4.59 -8.67
C CYS A 162 -3.26 -5.69 -9.32
N PRO A 163 -3.51 -6.98 -9.02
CA PRO A 163 -2.85 -8.07 -9.70
C PRO A 163 -3.21 -8.05 -11.20
N THR A 164 -2.23 -8.38 -12.02
CA THR A 164 -2.42 -8.56 -13.48
C THR A 164 -2.96 -9.94 -13.82
N GLU A 165 -2.58 -10.93 -13.00
CA GLU A 165 -3.00 -12.31 -13.16
C GLU A 165 -3.23 -12.94 -11.78
N VAL A 166 -4.14 -13.90 -11.72
CA VAL A 166 -4.47 -14.70 -10.54
C VAL A 166 -4.62 -16.14 -10.95
N SER A 167 -4.05 -17.05 -10.19
CA SER A 167 -4.19 -18.49 -10.41
C SER A 167 -4.36 -19.25 -9.10
N SER A 168 -5.38 -20.09 -9.02
CA SER A 168 -5.53 -21.07 -7.92
C SER A 168 -4.48 -22.16 -8.08
N ILE A 169 -3.81 -22.50 -6.97
CA ILE A 169 -2.75 -23.52 -6.97
C ILE A 169 -3.31 -24.88 -6.55
N ASN A 170 -4.26 -24.89 -5.60
CA ASN A 170 -4.85 -26.11 -5.07
C ASN A 170 -6.26 -25.88 -4.49
N GLU A 171 -6.96 -26.98 -4.21
CA GLU A 171 -8.29 -26.97 -3.63
C GLU A 171 -8.33 -26.43 -2.17
N ASN A 172 -7.18 -26.32 -1.50
CA ASN A 172 -7.07 -25.80 -0.14
C ASN A 172 -7.06 -24.25 -0.09
N GLY A 173 -7.24 -23.60 -1.24
CA GLY A 173 -7.36 -22.15 -1.37
C GLY A 173 -6.02 -21.42 -1.53
N ALA A 174 -4.94 -22.14 -1.84
CA ALA A 174 -3.68 -21.45 -2.19
C ALA A 174 -3.81 -20.75 -3.54
N VAL A 175 -3.43 -19.48 -3.59
CA VAL A 175 -3.57 -18.59 -4.75
C VAL A 175 -2.25 -17.87 -5.01
N GLU A 176 -1.89 -17.70 -6.27
CA GLU A 176 -0.77 -16.90 -6.72
C GLU A 176 -1.27 -15.66 -7.47
N PHE A 177 -0.68 -14.52 -7.15
CA PHE A 177 -0.97 -13.23 -7.75
C PHE A 177 0.27 -12.70 -8.43
N SER A 178 0.14 -12.23 -9.68
CA SER A 178 1.20 -11.53 -10.40
C SER A 178 0.94 -10.02 -10.38
N PHE A 179 1.98 -9.24 -10.10
CA PHE A 179 1.90 -7.78 -10.08
C PHE A 179 3.01 -7.16 -10.91
N ASN A 180 2.74 -6.02 -11.52
CA ASN A 180 3.78 -5.11 -11.94
C ASN A 180 4.37 -4.38 -10.73
N HIS A 181 5.60 -3.87 -10.85
CA HIS A 181 6.19 -3.03 -9.80
C HIS A 181 5.39 -1.74 -9.61
N SER A 182 5.23 -1.32 -8.35
CA SER A 182 4.49 -0.10 -7.99
C SER A 182 4.85 0.35 -6.58
N PRO A 183 4.89 1.67 -6.31
CA PRO A 183 5.03 2.19 -4.95
C PRO A 183 3.93 1.72 -3.99
N THR A 184 2.76 1.33 -4.50
CA THR A 184 1.64 0.86 -3.70
C THR A 184 1.61 -0.66 -3.50
N LEU A 185 2.56 -1.40 -4.09
CA LEU A 185 2.58 -2.86 -4.04
C LEU A 185 2.50 -3.46 -2.62
N PRO A 186 3.30 -3.03 -1.62
CA PRO A 186 3.22 -3.62 -0.29
C PRO A 186 1.87 -3.38 0.39
N PHE A 187 1.18 -2.29 0.08
CA PHE A 187 -0.17 -2.02 0.57
C PHE A 187 -1.18 -2.98 -0.05
N SER A 188 -1.10 -3.20 -1.36
CA SER A 188 -1.98 -4.15 -2.06
C SER A 188 -1.79 -5.58 -1.58
N VAL A 189 -0.54 -6.00 -1.36
CA VAL A 189 -0.23 -7.33 -0.80
C VAL A 189 -0.82 -7.48 0.60
N GLY A 190 -0.72 -6.44 1.43
CA GLY A 190 -1.33 -6.46 2.77
C GLY A 190 -2.85 -6.57 2.75
N ALA A 191 -3.49 -5.85 1.85
CA ALA A 191 -4.94 -5.96 1.67
C ALA A 191 -5.34 -7.35 1.18
N LEU A 192 -4.63 -7.92 0.19
CA LEU A 192 -4.87 -9.27 -0.30
C LEU A 192 -4.68 -10.34 0.78
N MET A 193 -3.65 -10.20 1.62
CA MET A 193 -3.47 -11.10 2.76
C MET A 193 -4.71 -11.12 3.66
N ALA A 194 -5.22 -9.95 4.03
CA ALA A 194 -6.43 -9.84 4.86
C ALA A 194 -7.68 -10.36 4.14
N PHE A 195 -7.84 -10.06 2.85
CA PHE A 195 -8.95 -10.59 2.05
C PHE A 195 -8.92 -12.12 2.00
N TRP A 196 -7.74 -12.70 1.77
CA TRP A 196 -7.55 -14.14 1.74
C TRP A 196 -7.86 -14.79 3.08
N GLN A 197 -7.37 -14.22 4.18
CA GLN A 197 -7.65 -14.72 5.53
C GLN A 197 -9.14 -14.71 5.84
N ARG A 198 -9.84 -13.66 5.45
CA ARG A 198 -11.30 -13.57 5.62
C ARG A 198 -12.08 -14.54 4.74
N ALA A 199 -11.70 -14.66 3.47
CA ALA A 199 -12.38 -15.55 2.55
C ALA A 199 -12.26 -17.03 2.96
N HIS A 200 -11.11 -17.41 3.52
CA HIS A 200 -10.82 -18.81 3.86
C HIS A 200 -10.89 -19.12 5.37
N GLY A 201 -10.98 -18.12 6.25
CA GLY A 201 -10.97 -18.32 7.70
C GLY A 201 -9.66 -18.95 8.22
N LYS A 202 -8.54 -18.74 7.53
CA LYS A 202 -7.23 -19.34 7.80
C LYS A 202 -6.16 -18.29 7.99
N ILE A 203 -5.11 -18.58 8.76
CA ILE A 203 -3.92 -17.73 8.88
C ILE A 203 -3.07 -17.90 7.62
N ALA A 204 -2.72 -16.77 6.98
CA ALA A 204 -1.94 -16.75 5.77
C ALA A 204 -0.45 -17.02 6.01
N LYS A 205 0.14 -17.76 5.06
CA LYS A 205 1.58 -17.82 4.77
C LYS A 205 1.79 -17.24 3.39
N MET A 206 2.86 -16.47 3.20
CA MET A 206 3.16 -15.84 1.91
C MET A 206 4.57 -16.20 1.43
N ASP A 207 4.67 -16.50 0.13
CA ASP A 207 5.95 -16.59 -0.58
C ASP A 207 5.96 -15.46 -1.62
N ILE A 208 6.94 -14.56 -1.53
CA ILE A 208 7.02 -13.35 -2.36
C ILE A 208 8.32 -13.38 -3.17
N VAL A 209 8.19 -13.34 -4.48
CA VAL A 209 9.31 -13.41 -5.42
C VAL A 209 9.32 -12.18 -6.30
N PHE A 210 10.40 -11.42 -6.25
CA PHE A 210 10.64 -10.28 -7.12
C PHE A 210 11.50 -10.69 -8.31
N SER A 211 11.03 -10.40 -9.50
CA SER A 211 11.77 -10.45 -10.75
C SER A 211 12.12 -9.03 -11.22
N GLU A 212 12.75 -8.89 -12.39
CA GLU A 212 13.10 -7.56 -12.93
C GLU A 212 11.89 -6.65 -13.17
N LYS A 213 10.73 -7.20 -13.52
CA LYS A 213 9.55 -6.42 -13.90
C LYS A 213 8.30 -6.71 -13.11
N GLN A 214 8.26 -7.85 -12.43
CA GLN A 214 7.06 -8.36 -11.77
C GLN A 214 7.37 -8.86 -10.37
N CYS A 215 6.32 -8.88 -9.55
CA CYS A 215 6.31 -9.51 -8.25
C CYS A 215 5.25 -10.61 -8.24
N PHE A 216 5.64 -11.79 -7.82
CA PHE A 216 4.74 -12.93 -7.62
C PHE A 216 4.50 -13.11 -6.13
N VAL A 217 3.24 -13.19 -5.74
CA VAL A 217 2.81 -13.33 -4.35
C VAL A 217 1.92 -14.56 -4.24
N LYS A 218 2.44 -15.62 -3.64
CA LYS A 218 1.67 -16.81 -3.31
C LYS A 218 1.17 -16.68 -1.89
N ILE A 219 -0.14 -16.85 -1.70
CA ILE A 219 -0.79 -16.90 -0.38
C ILE A 219 -1.35 -18.30 -0.18
N SER A 220 -1.06 -18.89 0.96
CA SER A 220 -1.52 -20.24 1.35
C SER A 220 -1.78 -20.31 2.85
N SER A 221 -2.36 -21.39 3.32
CA SER A 221 -2.55 -21.61 4.76
C SER A 221 -1.22 -21.83 5.47
N LYS A 222 -1.02 -21.18 6.62
CA LYS A 222 0.11 -21.44 7.52
C LYS A 222 0.05 -22.85 8.14
N LEU A 223 -1.16 -23.37 8.36
CA LEU A 223 -1.38 -24.70 8.88
C LEU A 223 -1.68 -25.65 7.71
N GLU A 224 -0.86 -26.69 7.57
CA GLU A 224 -1.17 -27.79 6.69
C GLU A 224 -2.26 -28.64 7.37
N TYR A 225 -3.46 -28.60 6.80
CA TYR A 225 -4.51 -29.54 7.19
C TYR A 225 -4.27 -30.82 6.40
N VAL A 226 -3.82 -31.88 7.09
CA VAL A 226 -3.69 -33.23 6.56
C VAL A 226 -5.08 -33.86 6.43
#